data_6d3352247fbd6c0f20c6295b03028160
#
_entry.id   6d3352247fbd6c0f20c6295b03028160
#
_cell.length_a   1.000
_cell.length_b   1.000
_cell.length_c   1.000
_cell.angle_alpha   90.00
_cell.angle_beta   90.00
_cell.angle_gamma   90.00
#
_symmetry.space_group_name_H-M   'P 1'
#
loop_
_entity.id
_entity.type
_entity.pdbx_description
1 polymer ?
#
loop_
_entity_poly.entity_id
_entity_poly.type
_entity_poly.pdbx_seq_one_letter_code
_entity_poly.pdbx_strand_id
1 'polypeptide(L)'
;GKDTAAKELRELLGNKSIRASLTNSEKTTVHKLRLLAGQQQLLRLDTEESFTKKEWLATKNAFSKKLKGFNAVIVSDYGKGTLVDVPFLIKESKKRNIPVFIDPKGNNFNKYKGAYIITPNFLEFSTEVGGISSESDFTNKAKKLIKKLALQALLVTRGQEGMTLFKKDKGKINRSDFPTEAKDVFDVSGAGDTVIASLATAQSSGMSLEDS
;
A
#
# COMPACT_ATOMS: atom_id res chain seq x y z
N GLY A 1 8.10 10.23 -16.12
CA GLY A 1 8.67 10.47 -17.45
C GLY A 1 8.55 11.94 -17.89
N LYS A 2 9.05 12.22 -19.08
CA LYS A 2 8.88 13.50 -19.80
C LYS A 2 7.96 13.30 -21.03
N ASP A 3 6.94 12.48 -20.87
CA ASP A 3 6.03 11.98 -21.89
C ASP A 3 4.60 12.48 -21.69
N THR A 4 3.71 12.15 -22.62
CA THR A 4 2.29 12.52 -22.59
C THR A 4 1.61 11.99 -21.34
N ALA A 5 1.86 10.74 -20.95
CA ALA A 5 1.27 10.13 -19.75
C ALA A 5 1.65 10.90 -18.46
N ALA A 6 2.90 11.39 -18.37
CA ALA A 6 3.32 12.25 -17.27
C ALA A 6 2.60 13.60 -17.24
N LYS A 7 2.30 14.17 -18.43
CA LYS A 7 1.55 15.44 -18.55
C LYS A 7 0.10 15.22 -18.09
N GLU A 8 -0.56 14.20 -18.62
CA GLU A 8 -1.93 13.83 -18.24
C GLU A 8 -2.06 13.59 -16.72
N LEU A 9 -1.10 12.86 -16.12
CA LEU A 9 -1.09 12.63 -14.68
C LEU A 9 -1.01 13.95 -13.88
N ARG A 10 -0.18 14.91 -14.33
CA ARG A 10 -0.08 16.22 -13.66
C ARG A 10 -1.38 17.00 -13.75
N GLU A 11 -2.03 16.99 -14.91
CA GLU A 11 -3.31 17.65 -15.14
C GLU A 11 -4.41 17.04 -14.28
N LEU A 12 -4.49 15.71 -14.21
CA LEU A 12 -5.45 15.00 -13.36
C LEU A 12 -5.28 15.33 -11.88
N LEU A 13 -4.05 15.33 -11.37
CA LEU A 13 -3.76 15.67 -9.98
C LEU A 13 -4.09 17.15 -9.69
N GLY A 14 -3.79 18.07 -10.60
CA GLY A 14 -4.11 19.48 -10.49
C GLY A 14 -5.61 19.72 -10.43
N ASN A 15 -6.37 19.08 -11.30
CA ASN A 15 -7.84 19.17 -11.35
C ASN A 15 -8.52 18.64 -10.08
N LYS A 16 -7.87 17.75 -9.34
CA LYS A 16 -8.35 17.21 -8.05
C LYS A 16 -7.81 17.98 -6.84
N SER A 17 -7.15 19.11 -7.04
CA SER A 17 -6.52 19.90 -5.97
C SER A 17 -5.49 19.10 -5.15
N ILE A 18 -4.90 18.08 -5.74
CA ILE A 18 -3.87 17.26 -5.10
C ILE A 18 -2.51 17.91 -5.27
N ARG A 19 -1.84 18.20 -4.16
CA ARG A 19 -0.46 18.74 -4.17
C ARG A 19 0.53 17.65 -4.57
N ALA A 20 0.80 17.54 -5.88
CA ALA A 20 1.73 16.57 -6.40
C ALA A 20 3.19 17.03 -6.29
N SER A 21 4.08 16.14 -5.87
CA SER A 21 5.53 16.29 -5.93
C SER A 21 6.09 15.19 -6.79
N LEU A 22 6.16 15.42 -8.09
CA LEU A 22 6.61 14.45 -9.06
C LEU A 22 8.12 14.61 -9.31
N THR A 23 8.88 13.56 -9.06
CA THR A 23 10.29 13.48 -9.46
C THR A 23 10.36 13.14 -10.95
N ASN A 24 11.01 14.00 -11.72
CA ASN A 24 11.20 13.74 -13.15
C ASN A 24 12.29 12.69 -13.37
N SER A 25 12.10 11.85 -14.36
CA SER A 25 13.04 10.85 -14.85
C SER A 25 13.11 10.91 -16.37
N GLU A 26 14.24 10.47 -16.93
CA GLU A 26 14.36 10.22 -18.39
C GLU A 26 13.68 8.89 -18.80
N LYS A 27 13.21 8.12 -17.82
CA LYS A 27 12.47 6.88 -18.05
C LYS A 27 11.04 7.17 -18.46
N THR A 28 10.45 6.26 -19.20
CA THR A 28 9.04 6.32 -19.59
C THR A 28 8.14 6.25 -18.36
N THR A 29 7.07 7.02 -18.34
CA THR A 29 6.04 6.90 -17.30
C THR A 29 5.39 5.53 -17.40
N VAL A 30 5.29 4.83 -16.26
CA VAL A 30 4.62 3.53 -16.22
C VAL A 30 3.17 3.69 -16.64
N HIS A 31 2.78 2.99 -17.68
CA HIS A 31 1.46 3.07 -18.26
C HIS A 31 0.90 1.66 -18.51
N LYS A 32 -0.37 1.47 -18.19
CA LYS A 32 -1.08 0.21 -18.38
C LYS A 32 -2.35 0.45 -19.18
N LEU A 33 -2.34 0.05 -20.44
CA LEU A 33 -3.47 0.13 -21.33
C LEU A 33 -4.24 -1.20 -21.33
N ARG A 34 -5.52 -1.13 -21.03
CA ARG A 34 -6.44 -2.28 -21.15
C ARG A 34 -7.42 -2.03 -22.27
N LEU A 35 -7.47 -2.96 -23.22
CA LEU A 35 -8.49 -2.98 -24.28
C LEU A 35 -9.60 -3.92 -23.85
N LEU A 36 -10.81 -3.39 -23.79
CA LEU A 36 -12.01 -4.10 -23.37
C LEU A 36 -13.01 -4.19 -24.52
N ALA A 37 -13.66 -5.33 -24.66
CA ALA A 37 -14.87 -5.48 -25.49
C ALA A 37 -16.03 -5.81 -24.54
N GLY A 38 -16.88 -4.82 -24.28
CA GLY A 38 -17.85 -4.92 -23.20
C GLY A 38 -17.15 -5.13 -21.85
N GLN A 39 -17.43 -6.24 -21.18
CA GLN A 39 -16.79 -6.61 -19.91
C GLN A 39 -15.56 -7.51 -20.07
N GLN A 40 -15.26 -7.96 -21.30
CA GLN A 40 -14.14 -8.85 -21.55
C GLN A 40 -12.86 -8.07 -21.83
N GLN A 41 -11.80 -8.31 -21.04
CA GLN A 41 -10.47 -7.78 -21.34
C GLN A 41 -9.85 -8.60 -22.49
N LEU A 42 -9.63 -7.91 -23.63
CA LEU A 42 -9.02 -8.52 -24.82
C LEU A 42 -7.49 -8.50 -24.72
N LEU A 43 -6.92 -7.38 -24.28
CA LEU A 43 -5.47 -7.17 -24.25
C LEU A 43 -5.10 -6.22 -23.14
N ARG A 44 -3.91 -6.43 -22.55
CA ARG A 44 -3.23 -5.47 -21.68
C ARG A 44 -1.82 -5.20 -22.21
N LEU A 45 -1.52 -3.93 -22.42
CA LEU A 45 -0.19 -3.45 -22.79
C LEU A 45 0.41 -2.70 -21.61
N ASP A 46 1.51 -3.20 -21.08
CA ASP A 46 2.24 -2.58 -19.98
C ASP A 46 3.50 -1.92 -20.55
N THR A 47 3.60 -0.60 -20.42
CA THR A 47 4.82 0.16 -20.73
C THR A 47 5.51 0.47 -19.43
N GLU A 48 6.66 -0.14 -19.19
CA GLU A 48 7.42 0.04 -17.94
C GLU A 48 8.92 -0.11 -18.16
N GLU A 49 9.69 0.71 -17.46
CA GLU A 49 11.14 0.63 -17.40
C GLU A 49 11.59 0.54 -15.95
N SER A 50 12.68 -0.18 -15.70
CA SER A 50 13.27 -0.26 -14.35
C SER A 50 13.88 1.09 -13.95
N PHE A 51 13.52 1.56 -12.76
CA PHE A 51 14.10 2.76 -12.16
C PHE A 51 15.46 2.45 -11.53
N THR A 52 16.34 3.44 -11.50
CA THR A 52 17.70 3.32 -11.00
C THR A 52 17.86 3.98 -9.64
N LYS A 53 19.04 3.77 -9.03
CA LYS A 53 19.41 4.47 -7.78
C LYS A 53 19.39 5.99 -7.91
N LYS A 54 19.59 6.53 -9.12
CA LYS A 54 19.58 7.99 -9.38
C LYS A 54 18.18 8.57 -9.17
N GLU A 55 17.16 7.96 -9.78
CA GLU A 55 15.77 8.38 -9.61
C GLU A 55 15.34 8.24 -8.15
N TRP A 56 15.74 7.14 -7.51
CA TRP A 56 15.47 6.92 -6.08
C TRP A 56 16.06 8.02 -5.20
N LEU A 57 17.30 8.43 -5.44
CA LEU A 57 17.96 9.46 -4.63
C LEU A 57 17.20 10.79 -4.66
N ALA A 58 16.68 11.19 -5.80
CA ALA A 58 15.85 12.38 -5.94
C ALA A 58 14.54 12.26 -5.13
N THR A 59 13.86 11.12 -5.22
CA THR A 59 12.64 10.82 -4.44
C THR A 59 12.93 10.81 -2.93
N LYS A 60 14.00 10.16 -2.51
CA LYS A 60 14.47 10.11 -1.12
C LYS A 60 14.70 11.51 -0.53
N ASN A 61 15.39 12.37 -1.28
CA ASN A 61 15.68 13.74 -0.85
C ASN A 61 14.40 14.58 -0.77
N ALA A 62 13.50 14.45 -1.73
CA ALA A 62 12.20 15.13 -1.72
C ALA A 62 11.35 14.69 -0.53
N PHE A 63 11.29 13.39 -0.25
CA PHE A 63 10.58 12.82 0.89
C PHE A 63 11.08 13.41 2.21
N SER A 64 12.39 13.33 2.47
CA SER A 64 12.98 13.81 3.72
C SER A 64 12.71 15.29 4.00
N LYS A 65 12.74 16.12 2.94
CA LYS A 65 12.47 17.57 3.04
C LYS A 65 11.00 17.86 3.33
N LYS A 66 10.09 17.08 2.77
CA LYS A 66 8.64 17.34 2.82
C LYS A 66 7.92 16.67 3.98
N LEU A 67 8.53 15.71 4.63
CA LEU A 67 7.88 14.88 5.66
C LEU A 67 7.36 15.68 6.86
N LYS A 68 7.93 16.86 7.14
CA LYS A 68 7.47 17.74 8.22
C LYS A 68 6.06 18.27 7.93
N GLY A 69 5.15 18.13 8.89
CA GLY A 69 3.78 18.63 8.78
C GLY A 69 2.77 17.63 8.21
N PHE A 70 3.18 16.37 8.05
CA PHE A 70 2.27 15.28 7.71
C PHE A 70 1.96 14.40 8.93
N ASN A 71 0.73 13.90 9.02
CA ASN A 71 0.26 13.06 10.13
C ASN A 71 0.35 11.57 9.80
N ALA A 72 0.48 11.21 8.53
CA ALA A 72 0.65 9.85 8.06
C ALA A 72 1.45 9.81 6.75
N VAL A 73 2.03 8.65 6.47
CA VAL A 73 2.66 8.33 5.18
C VAL A 73 2.02 7.06 4.65
N ILE A 74 1.54 7.10 3.41
CA ILE A 74 1.14 5.91 2.66
C ILE A 74 2.25 5.55 1.69
N VAL A 75 2.67 4.30 1.71
CA VAL A 75 3.64 3.72 0.78
C VAL A 75 2.90 2.67 -0.06
N SER A 76 2.56 3.01 -1.29
CA SER A 76 1.98 2.08 -2.25
C SER A 76 3.11 1.46 -3.07
N ASP A 77 3.46 0.22 -2.76
CA ASP A 77 4.58 -0.48 -3.41
C ASP A 77 4.06 -1.38 -4.53
N TYR A 78 4.37 -1.02 -5.76
CA TYR A 78 4.02 -1.82 -6.95
C TYR A 78 5.17 -2.73 -7.41
N GLY A 79 6.32 -2.73 -6.72
CA GLY A 79 7.48 -3.55 -7.10
C GLY A 79 8.15 -3.10 -8.40
N LYS A 80 7.91 -1.88 -8.88
CA LYS A 80 8.41 -1.36 -10.16
C LYS A 80 9.70 -0.51 -10.03
N GLY A 81 10.39 -0.61 -8.89
CA GLY A 81 11.67 0.07 -8.67
C GLY A 81 11.60 1.55 -8.27
N THR A 82 10.42 2.14 -8.18
CA THR A 82 10.26 3.52 -7.67
C THR A 82 10.52 3.63 -6.17
N LEU A 83 10.37 2.53 -5.43
CA LEU A 83 10.57 2.42 -3.97
C LEU A 83 11.71 1.45 -3.68
N VAL A 84 12.95 1.87 -3.94
CA VAL A 84 14.14 1.02 -3.78
C VAL A 84 14.47 0.72 -2.31
N ASP A 85 14.21 1.68 -1.42
CA ASP A 85 14.60 1.60 0.01
C ASP A 85 13.42 2.01 0.91
N VAL A 86 12.40 1.14 0.98
CA VAL A 86 11.26 1.34 1.89
C VAL A 86 11.68 1.41 3.35
N PRO A 87 12.67 0.62 3.84
CA PRO A 87 13.18 0.75 5.19
C PRO A 87 13.63 2.17 5.55
N PHE A 88 14.22 2.92 4.60
CA PHE A 88 14.57 4.31 4.81
C PHE A 88 13.34 5.18 5.07
N LEU A 89 12.27 5.03 4.29
CA LEU A 89 11.03 5.78 4.45
C LEU A 89 10.41 5.54 5.83
N ILE A 90 10.35 4.28 6.25
CA ILE A 90 9.86 3.88 7.58
C ILE A 90 10.71 4.51 8.68
N LYS A 91 12.04 4.42 8.58
CA LYS A 91 12.98 4.97 9.57
C LYS A 91 12.83 6.48 9.71
N GLU A 92 12.77 7.22 8.60
CA GLU A 92 12.64 8.68 8.62
C GLU A 92 11.28 9.13 9.17
N SER A 93 10.20 8.41 8.86
CA SER A 93 8.87 8.69 9.42
C SER A 93 8.84 8.42 10.93
N LYS A 94 9.41 7.30 11.38
CA LYS A 94 9.51 6.95 12.80
C LYS A 94 10.25 8.00 13.65
N LYS A 95 11.31 8.60 13.13
CA LYS A 95 12.04 9.68 13.82
C LYS A 95 11.13 10.88 14.16
N ARG A 96 10.02 11.01 13.48
CA ARG A 96 9.05 12.11 13.62
C ARG A 96 7.71 11.64 14.20
N ASN A 97 7.62 10.39 14.67
CA ASN A 97 6.41 9.76 15.17
C ASN A 97 5.26 9.75 14.13
N ILE A 98 5.59 9.69 12.84
CA ILE A 98 4.62 9.63 11.76
C ILE A 98 4.37 8.16 11.40
N PRO A 99 3.13 7.65 11.53
CA PRO A 99 2.79 6.28 11.18
C PRO A 99 2.91 6.05 9.66
N VAL A 100 3.40 4.86 9.29
CA VAL A 100 3.57 4.45 7.89
C VAL A 100 2.61 3.32 7.58
N PHE A 101 1.73 3.56 6.63
CA PHE A 101 0.76 2.62 6.08
C PHE A 101 1.32 2.08 4.78
N ILE A 102 1.32 0.77 4.59
CA ILE A 102 1.95 0.16 3.41
C ILE A 102 0.95 -0.76 2.71
N ASP A 103 0.71 -0.46 1.44
CA ASP A 103 0.15 -1.43 0.49
C ASP A 103 1.33 -2.24 -0.09
N PRO A 104 1.49 -3.51 0.32
CA PRO A 104 2.68 -4.29 0.01
C PRO A 104 2.61 -4.92 -1.38
N LYS A 105 3.77 -5.22 -1.95
CA LYS A 105 3.89 -6.01 -3.18
C LYS A 105 4.99 -7.05 -3.11
N GLY A 106 4.70 -8.20 -3.71
CA GLY A 106 5.61 -9.34 -3.76
C GLY A 106 5.50 -10.26 -2.55
N ASN A 107 6.50 -11.11 -2.38
CA ASN A 107 6.53 -12.20 -1.40
C ASN A 107 7.66 -12.04 -0.35
N ASN A 108 8.13 -10.82 -0.14
CA ASN A 108 9.14 -10.52 0.88
C ASN A 108 8.76 -9.25 1.65
N PHE A 109 8.05 -9.44 2.74
CA PHE A 109 7.59 -8.33 3.58
C PHE A 109 8.65 -7.86 4.59
N ASN A 110 9.84 -8.45 4.64
CA ASN A 110 10.90 -8.01 5.55
C ASN A 110 11.31 -6.54 5.33
N LYS A 111 11.19 -6.04 4.10
CA LYS A 111 11.43 -4.62 3.75
C LYS A 111 10.46 -3.64 4.42
N TYR A 112 9.34 -4.13 4.95
CA TYR A 112 8.32 -3.33 5.63
C TYR A 112 8.45 -3.35 7.16
N LYS A 113 9.51 -3.94 7.68
CA LYS A 113 9.75 -4.03 9.13
C LYS A 113 9.69 -2.67 9.79
N GLY A 114 8.83 -2.55 10.81
CA GLY A 114 8.64 -1.35 11.57
C GLY A 114 7.59 -0.38 11.01
N ALA A 115 6.88 -0.72 9.94
CA ALA A 115 5.69 0.00 9.52
C ALA A 115 4.63 0.00 10.64
N TYR A 116 3.69 0.94 10.58
CA TYR A 116 2.55 0.97 11.48
C TYR A 116 1.56 -0.15 11.13
N ILE A 117 1.17 -0.22 9.86
CA ILE A 117 0.28 -1.24 9.32
C ILE A 117 0.69 -1.62 7.90
N ILE A 118 0.44 -2.85 7.51
CA ILE A 118 0.47 -3.31 6.12
C ILE A 118 -0.90 -3.87 5.75
N THR A 119 -1.28 -3.72 4.46
CA THR A 119 -2.63 -4.09 3.97
C THR A 119 -2.58 -5.07 2.79
N PRO A 120 -1.95 -6.25 2.94
CA PRO A 120 -1.89 -7.24 1.87
C PRO A 120 -3.29 -7.79 1.55
N ASN A 121 -3.50 -8.23 0.30
CA ASN A 121 -4.59 -9.14 0.03
C ASN A 121 -4.27 -10.57 0.54
N PHE A 122 -5.29 -11.43 0.57
CA PHE A 122 -5.15 -12.78 1.11
C PHE A 122 -4.11 -13.62 0.37
N LEU A 123 -4.00 -13.47 -0.95
CA LEU A 123 -3.01 -14.19 -1.75
C LEU A 123 -1.58 -13.73 -1.45
N GLU A 124 -1.35 -12.41 -1.35
CA GLU A 124 -0.05 -11.85 -0.98
C GLU A 124 0.36 -12.26 0.44
N PHE A 125 -0.58 -12.19 1.38
CA PHE A 125 -0.34 -12.66 2.75
C PHE A 125 -0.03 -14.15 2.78
N SER A 126 -0.85 -15.00 2.14
CA SER A 126 -0.67 -16.45 2.09
C SER A 126 0.69 -16.82 1.48
N THR A 127 1.09 -16.13 0.42
CA THR A 127 2.40 -16.34 -0.24
C THR A 127 3.56 -16.00 0.70
N GLU A 128 3.50 -14.86 1.41
CA GLU A 128 4.54 -14.45 2.38
C GLU A 128 4.71 -15.45 3.52
N VAL A 129 3.61 -16.05 4.00
CA VAL A 129 3.64 -16.93 5.18
C VAL A 129 3.73 -18.42 4.84
N GLY A 130 3.87 -18.78 3.56
CA GLY A 130 4.01 -20.16 3.11
C GLY A 130 2.70 -20.97 3.10
N GLY A 131 1.62 -20.38 2.62
CA GLY A 131 0.29 -20.99 2.54
C GLY A 131 -0.52 -20.81 3.81
N ILE A 132 -1.80 -21.19 3.77
CA ILE A 132 -2.75 -21.15 4.90
C ILE A 132 -3.61 -22.40 4.79
N SER A 133 -3.70 -23.18 5.88
CA SER A 133 -4.43 -24.44 5.92
C SER A 133 -5.77 -24.38 6.69
N SER A 134 -5.96 -23.36 7.51
CA SER A 134 -7.17 -23.16 8.31
C SER A 134 -7.27 -21.74 8.85
N GLU A 135 -8.44 -21.33 9.36
CA GLU A 135 -8.63 -20.05 10.04
C GLU A 135 -7.74 -19.91 11.31
N SER A 136 -7.50 -21.00 12.01
CA SER A 136 -6.56 -21.01 13.14
C SER A 136 -5.13 -20.78 12.66
N ASP A 137 -4.70 -21.43 11.58
CA ASP A 137 -3.39 -21.23 10.98
C ASP A 137 -3.22 -19.80 10.45
N PHE A 138 -4.26 -19.24 9.79
CA PHE A 138 -4.32 -17.84 9.39
C PHE A 138 -4.03 -16.90 10.56
N THR A 139 -4.78 -17.06 11.63
CA THR A 139 -4.63 -16.24 12.85
C THR A 139 -3.23 -16.35 13.45
N ASN A 140 -2.69 -17.57 13.54
CA ASN A 140 -1.37 -17.80 14.12
C ASN A 140 -0.25 -17.21 13.26
N LYS A 141 -0.34 -17.35 11.94
CA LYS A 141 0.61 -16.78 10.98
C LYS A 141 0.57 -15.26 10.95
N ALA A 142 -0.63 -14.66 11.01
CA ALA A 142 -0.80 -13.22 11.13
C ALA A 142 -0.13 -12.66 12.40
N LYS A 143 -0.35 -13.30 13.54
CA LYS A 143 0.30 -12.92 14.81
C LYS A 143 1.82 -13.06 14.74
N LYS A 144 2.33 -14.11 14.11
CA LYS A 144 3.77 -14.30 13.91
C LYS A 144 4.36 -13.22 13.00
N LEU A 145 3.68 -12.88 11.92
CA LEU A 145 4.11 -11.84 10.97
C LEU A 145 4.15 -10.46 11.64
N ILE A 146 3.13 -10.08 12.40
CA ILE A 146 3.10 -8.82 13.18
C ILE A 146 4.31 -8.73 14.11
N LYS A 147 4.64 -9.80 14.82
CA LYS A 147 5.80 -9.86 15.72
C LYS A 147 7.11 -9.76 14.95
N LYS A 148 7.27 -10.56 13.88
CA LYS A 148 8.46 -10.60 13.01
C LYS A 148 8.77 -9.23 12.42
N LEU A 149 7.75 -8.54 11.94
CA LEU A 149 7.89 -7.23 11.29
C LEU A 149 7.76 -6.05 12.25
N ALA A 150 7.50 -6.27 13.53
CA ALA A 150 7.28 -5.24 14.53
C ALA A 150 6.19 -4.22 14.13
N LEU A 151 5.08 -4.70 13.56
CA LEU A 151 3.92 -3.90 13.17
C LEU A 151 3.05 -3.56 14.40
N GLN A 152 2.24 -2.50 14.28
CA GLN A 152 1.13 -2.27 15.21
C GLN A 152 -0.12 -3.01 14.76
N ALA A 153 -0.34 -3.12 13.45
CA ALA A 153 -1.48 -3.83 12.90
C ALA A 153 -1.17 -4.49 11.55
N LEU A 154 -2.04 -5.41 11.15
CA LEU A 154 -2.08 -6.06 9.85
C LEU A 154 -3.54 -6.13 9.43
N LEU A 155 -3.90 -5.57 8.29
CA LEU A 155 -5.21 -5.69 7.67
C LEU A 155 -5.10 -6.57 6.42
N VAL A 156 -5.78 -7.71 6.41
CA VAL A 156 -5.79 -8.61 5.25
C VAL A 156 -7.13 -8.47 4.54
N THR A 157 -7.11 -8.04 3.26
CA THR A 157 -8.31 -8.00 2.43
C THR A 157 -8.59 -9.39 1.84
N ARG A 158 -9.82 -9.85 1.91
CA ARG A 158 -10.25 -11.23 1.59
C ARG A 158 -11.29 -11.29 0.47
N GLY A 159 -11.37 -10.25 -0.34
CA GLY A 159 -12.34 -10.16 -1.45
C GLY A 159 -13.78 -10.19 -0.93
N GLN A 160 -14.56 -11.15 -1.38
CA GLN A 160 -15.97 -11.30 -0.98
C GLN A 160 -16.16 -11.62 0.51
N GLU A 161 -15.15 -12.15 1.18
CA GLU A 161 -15.16 -12.39 2.62
C GLU A 161 -14.88 -11.12 3.46
N GLY A 162 -14.67 -9.97 2.80
CA GLY A 162 -14.42 -8.71 3.48
C GLY A 162 -12.96 -8.52 3.90
N MET A 163 -12.71 -8.19 5.15
CA MET A 163 -11.38 -7.87 5.68
C MET A 163 -11.20 -8.43 7.07
N THR A 164 -9.96 -8.77 7.42
CA THR A 164 -9.57 -9.17 8.79
C THR A 164 -8.46 -8.26 9.29
N LEU A 165 -8.72 -7.57 10.40
CA LEU A 165 -7.76 -6.75 11.13
C LEU A 165 -7.15 -7.53 12.29
N PHE A 166 -5.83 -7.54 12.36
CA PHE A 166 -5.08 -7.96 13.53
C PHE A 166 -4.38 -6.75 14.13
N LYS A 167 -4.72 -6.36 15.34
CA LYS A 167 -4.20 -5.16 16.02
C LYS A 167 -3.53 -5.51 17.33
N LYS A 168 -2.40 -4.88 17.59
CA LYS A 168 -1.69 -4.98 18.86
C LYS A 168 -2.32 -4.05 19.88
N ASP A 169 -2.77 -4.60 20.98
CA ASP A 169 -3.29 -3.85 22.11
C ASP A 169 -2.77 -4.45 23.41
N LYS A 170 -2.16 -3.63 24.29
CA LYS A 170 -1.64 -4.01 25.61
C LYS A 170 -0.86 -5.33 25.62
N GLY A 171 -0.03 -5.54 24.58
CA GLY A 171 0.82 -6.73 24.43
C GLY A 171 0.13 -7.95 23.82
N LYS A 172 -1.18 -7.93 23.64
CA LYS A 172 -1.97 -8.95 22.93
C LYS A 172 -2.19 -8.53 21.48
N ILE A 173 -2.49 -9.50 20.61
CA ILE A 173 -2.89 -9.24 19.21
C ILE A 173 -4.32 -9.75 19.09
N ASN A 174 -5.24 -8.82 18.95
CA ASN A 174 -6.67 -9.04 18.75
C ASN A 174 -6.98 -9.22 17.27
N ARG A 175 -8.04 -9.97 16.96
CA ARG A 175 -8.58 -10.16 15.62
C ARG A 175 -9.98 -9.55 15.56
N SER A 176 -10.26 -8.81 14.51
CA SER A 176 -11.59 -8.31 14.16
C SER A 176 -11.87 -8.62 12.70
N ASP A 177 -13.01 -9.20 12.40
CA ASP A 177 -13.43 -9.52 11.05
C ASP A 177 -14.53 -8.56 10.61
N PHE A 178 -14.40 -8.01 9.40
CA PHE A 178 -15.33 -7.07 8.78
C PHE A 178 -15.87 -7.72 7.50
N PRO A 179 -17.11 -8.22 7.51
CA PRO A 179 -17.70 -8.82 6.32
C PRO A 179 -17.94 -7.77 5.26
N THR A 180 -17.98 -8.18 3.98
CA THR A 180 -18.37 -7.26 2.91
C THR A 180 -19.86 -6.96 2.97
N GLU A 181 -20.22 -5.70 2.76
CA GLU A 181 -21.62 -5.28 2.61
C GLU A 181 -22.05 -5.22 1.12
N ALA A 182 -21.09 -5.31 0.20
CA ALA A 182 -21.35 -5.26 -1.23
C ALA A 182 -22.03 -6.55 -1.71
N LYS A 183 -23.24 -6.41 -2.28
CA LYS A 183 -24.00 -7.54 -2.84
C LYS A 183 -23.54 -7.94 -4.24
N ASP A 184 -23.10 -6.97 -5.05
CA ASP A 184 -22.61 -7.19 -6.41
C ASP A 184 -21.38 -6.33 -6.65
N VAL A 185 -20.25 -6.97 -6.89
CA VAL A 185 -18.97 -6.28 -7.17
C VAL A 185 -18.61 -6.52 -8.63
N PHE A 186 -18.82 -5.50 -9.48
CA PHE A 186 -18.48 -5.55 -10.91
C PHE A 186 -17.01 -5.27 -11.19
N ASP A 187 -16.38 -4.42 -10.37
CA ASP A 187 -14.95 -4.07 -10.50
C ASP A 187 -14.33 -3.83 -9.13
N VAL A 188 -13.28 -4.58 -8.83
CA VAL A 188 -12.49 -4.47 -7.60
C VAL A 188 -11.23 -3.62 -7.78
N SER A 189 -11.05 -3.00 -8.96
CA SER A 189 -9.89 -2.15 -9.23
C SER A 189 -9.85 -0.95 -8.28
N GLY A 190 -8.72 -0.76 -7.58
CA GLY A 190 -8.55 0.33 -6.64
C GLY A 190 -9.20 0.12 -5.26
N ALA A 191 -9.85 -1.03 -5.00
CA ALA A 191 -10.42 -1.30 -3.68
C ALA A 191 -9.34 -1.26 -2.58
N GLY A 192 -8.18 -1.89 -2.80
CA GLY A 192 -7.05 -1.84 -1.88
C GLY A 192 -6.52 -0.42 -1.66
N ASP A 193 -6.39 0.36 -2.75
CA ASP A 193 -5.96 1.77 -2.67
C ASP A 193 -6.95 2.61 -1.85
N THR A 194 -8.25 2.36 -2.01
CA THR A 194 -9.32 3.04 -1.25
C THR A 194 -9.26 2.67 0.22
N VAL A 195 -9.09 1.38 0.54
CA VAL A 195 -8.98 0.89 1.92
C VAL A 195 -7.81 1.55 2.64
N ILE A 196 -6.62 1.54 2.07
CA ILE A 196 -5.45 2.12 2.74
C ILE A 196 -5.55 3.65 2.85
N ALA A 197 -6.14 4.32 1.86
CA ALA A 197 -6.33 5.77 1.90
C ALA A 197 -7.34 6.17 2.99
N SER A 198 -8.48 5.49 3.08
CA SER A 198 -9.49 5.71 4.11
C SER A 198 -8.93 5.45 5.50
N LEU A 199 -8.26 4.30 5.68
CA LEU A 199 -7.64 3.90 6.94
C LEU A 199 -6.62 4.92 7.43
N ALA A 200 -5.72 5.39 6.55
CA ALA A 200 -4.70 6.38 6.90
C ALA A 200 -5.32 7.74 7.24
N THR A 201 -6.36 8.15 6.52
CA THR A 201 -7.06 9.41 6.75
C THR A 201 -7.81 9.40 8.07
N ALA A 202 -8.60 8.36 8.34
CA ALA A 202 -9.36 8.21 9.56
C ALA A 202 -8.44 8.13 10.79
N GLN A 203 -7.39 7.32 10.73
CA GLN A 203 -6.38 7.22 11.79
C GLN A 203 -5.67 8.56 12.04
N SER A 204 -5.39 9.34 10.98
CA SER A 204 -4.78 10.67 11.10
C SER A 204 -5.72 11.70 11.75
N SER A 205 -7.02 11.44 11.71
CA SER A 205 -8.07 12.23 12.36
C SER A 205 -8.37 11.78 13.79
N GLY A 206 -7.65 10.78 14.31
CA GLY A 206 -7.77 10.30 15.67
C GLY A 206 -8.78 9.17 15.86
N MET A 207 -9.34 8.60 14.78
CA MET A 207 -10.21 7.42 14.85
C MET A 207 -9.40 6.17 15.20
N SER A 208 -10.03 5.18 15.81
CA SER A 208 -9.39 3.87 16.02
C SER A 208 -9.25 3.11 14.70
N LEU A 209 -8.38 2.10 14.65
CA LEU A 209 -8.24 1.24 13.45
C LEU A 209 -9.47 0.39 13.17
N GLU A 210 -10.28 0.13 14.19
CA GLU A 210 -11.53 -0.62 14.07
C GLU A 210 -12.66 0.22 13.48
N ASP A 211 -12.62 1.54 13.71
CA ASP A 211 -13.63 2.50 13.25
C ASP A 211 -13.22 3.22 11.96
N SER A 212 -12.02 2.92 11.46
CA SER A 212 -11.43 3.53 10.26
C SER A 212 -11.79 2.75 9.00
#